data_ce8c8612d61a84c3324d21e7b5cc1b0b
#
_entry.id   ce8c8612d61a84c3324d21e7b5cc1b0b
#
_cell.length_a   1.000
_cell.length_b   1.000
_cell.length_c   1.000
_cell.angle_alpha   90.00
_cell.angle_beta   90.00
_cell.angle_gamma   90.00
#
_symmetry.space_group_name_H-M   'P 1'
#
loop_
_entity.id
_entity.type
_entity.pdbx_description
1 polymer ?
#
loop_
_entity_poly.entity_id
_entity_poly.type
_entity_poly.pdbx_seq_one_letter_code
_entity_poly.pdbx_strand_id
1 'polypeptide(L)'
;VGSEMCIRDRCIGTIGTKLVNGQVNDSGLAVLGFFSDVKIRCGIITEASRCPVAGTTQLLKQIAEISPGTDDTVCVEYCTGSEEKLVTTFTSCLETKGIHLAGGTVFGVPDGKPPVVAYNGELYEDACVYALIKNTTGKIRVYKENIYEKTSAQSHFATKVDVSRKALIELDGRPAADVYSAELGIPRDKIVDNVLVNPMGRAVGNQVFISSMNGMDTDGTLTNYKRINKNDCIYFLSLGDYKATEQQTRQQIQQDASHISLVLSIDCIYRYLLYEKEGYFSTYAKDMASLGPHLGIVGGGEQYNNQHVNQTMVCVVFE
;
A
#
# COMPACT_ATOMS: atom_id res chain seq x y z
N VAL A 1 -32.84 -20.44 6.07
CA VAL A 1 -33.20 -19.46 5.01
C VAL A 1 -32.65 -18.05 5.34
N GLY A 2 -32.13 -17.81 6.55
CA GLY A 2 -31.61 -16.52 6.97
C GLY A 2 -30.10 -16.29 6.76
N SER A 3 -29.31 -17.31 6.43
CA SER A 3 -27.85 -17.22 6.38
C SER A 3 -27.29 -16.76 5.02
N GLU A 4 -27.97 -17.03 3.93
CA GLU A 4 -27.46 -16.70 2.59
C GLU A 4 -27.57 -15.21 2.24
N MET A 5 -28.55 -14.48 2.79
CA MET A 5 -28.67 -13.03 2.55
C MET A 5 -27.60 -12.22 3.28
N CYS A 6 -27.05 -12.71 4.40
CA CYS A 6 -26.00 -12.01 5.12
C CYS A 6 -24.60 -12.10 4.46
N ILE A 7 -24.37 -13.11 3.63
CA ILE A 7 -23.05 -13.33 2.97
C ILE A 7 -22.90 -12.41 1.75
N ARG A 8 -23.97 -12.11 1.03
CA ARG A 8 -23.92 -11.27 -0.19
C ARG A 8 -23.55 -9.81 0.07
N ASP A 9 -23.83 -9.29 1.26
CA ASP A 9 -23.72 -7.85 1.54
C ASP A 9 -22.39 -7.46 2.22
N ARG A 10 -21.36 -8.33 2.19
CA ARG A 10 -20.11 -8.11 2.92
C ARG A 10 -18.91 -8.72 2.20
N CYS A 11 -18.84 -8.59 0.89
CA CYS A 11 -17.72 -9.07 0.08
C CYS A 11 -17.04 -7.90 -0.62
N ILE A 12 -15.71 -7.81 -0.45
CA ILE A 12 -14.85 -6.93 -1.23
C ILE A 12 -13.79 -7.76 -1.93
N GLY A 13 -13.27 -7.27 -3.05
CA GLY A 13 -12.23 -7.96 -3.79
C GLY A 13 -11.39 -7.04 -4.65
N THR A 14 -10.21 -7.53 -5.00
CA THR A 14 -9.21 -6.85 -5.83
C THR A 14 -8.53 -7.83 -6.77
N ILE A 15 -7.72 -7.30 -7.67
CA ILE A 15 -6.91 -8.07 -8.63
C ILE A 15 -5.43 -7.90 -8.27
N GLY A 16 -4.65 -8.96 -8.36
CA GLY A 16 -3.21 -8.97 -8.14
C GLY A 16 -2.65 -10.39 -8.05
N THR A 17 -1.33 -10.53 -8.09
CA THR A 17 -0.62 -11.77 -7.71
C THR A 17 -0.89 -12.06 -6.25
N LYS A 18 -1.25 -13.30 -5.94
CA LYS A 18 -1.66 -13.73 -4.59
C LYS A 18 -0.58 -14.57 -3.92
N LEU A 19 -0.39 -14.33 -2.62
CA LEU A 19 0.40 -15.17 -1.74
C LEU A 19 -0.56 -15.91 -0.81
N VAL A 20 -0.60 -17.23 -0.88
CA VAL A 20 -1.48 -18.04 -0.04
C VAL A 20 -0.66 -19.09 0.69
N ASN A 21 -0.51 -18.93 2.00
CA ASN A 21 0.23 -19.87 2.86
C ASN A 21 1.60 -20.28 2.28
N GLY A 22 2.39 -19.30 1.84
CA GLY A 22 3.74 -19.49 1.30
C GLY A 22 3.81 -19.88 -0.18
N GLN A 23 2.68 -19.90 -0.87
CA GLN A 23 2.62 -20.14 -2.31
C GLN A 23 2.26 -18.87 -3.07
N VAL A 24 2.95 -18.63 -4.17
CA VAL A 24 2.68 -17.51 -5.09
C VAL A 24 1.76 -18.00 -6.21
N ASN A 25 0.68 -17.26 -6.48
CA ASN A 25 -0.33 -17.64 -7.47
C ASN A 25 -0.76 -16.44 -8.31
N ASP A 26 -0.52 -16.49 -9.61
CA ASP A 26 -0.92 -15.44 -10.57
C ASP A 26 -2.31 -15.68 -11.17
N SER A 27 -2.88 -16.87 -10.98
CA SER A 27 -4.17 -17.27 -11.53
C SER A 27 -5.13 -17.74 -10.43
N GLY A 28 -6.40 -17.92 -10.81
CA GLY A 28 -7.44 -18.39 -9.90
C GLY A 28 -7.92 -17.34 -8.89
N LEU A 29 -8.74 -17.80 -7.95
CA LEU A 29 -9.37 -16.99 -6.91
C LEU A 29 -8.85 -17.42 -5.53
N ALA A 30 -8.39 -16.45 -4.73
CA ALA A 30 -8.16 -16.64 -3.30
C ALA A 30 -9.31 -15.99 -2.53
N VAL A 31 -9.85 -16.67 -1.53
CA VAL A 31 -10.96 -16.18 -0.70
C VAL A 31 -10.54 -16.23 0.77
N LEU A 32 -10.68 -15.10 1.45
CA LEU A 32 -10.55 -15.00 2.89
C LEU A 32 -11.94 -14.86 3.51
N GLY A 33 -12.31 -15.79 4.37
CA GLY A 33 -13.57 -15.77 5.10
C GLY A 33 -13.36 -15.53 6.59
N PHE A 34 -14.18 -14.67 7.18
CA PHE A 34 -14.26 -14.46 8.63
C PHE A 34 -15.59 -15.00 9.13
N PHE A 35 -15.57 -15.87 10.13
CA PHE A 35 -16.77 -16.61 10.56
C PHE A 35 -17.23 -16.24 11.98
N SER A 36 -16.33 -16.19 12.95
CA SER A 36 -16.63 -15.91 14.35
C SER A 36 -15.68 -14.84 14.89
N ASP A 37 -16.04 -14.28 16.03
CA ASP A 37 -15.21 -13.33 16.80
C ASP A 37 -14.80 -12.06 16.03
N VAL A 38 -15.54 -11.74 14.97
CA VAL A 38 -15.34 -10.53 14.18
C VAL A 38 -16.67 -9.81 13.91
N LYS A 39 -16.61 -8.49 13.85
CA LYS A 39 -17.65 -7.64 13.27
C LYS A 39 -17.11 -7.00 12.01
N ILE A 40 -17.84 -7.07 10.91
CA ILE A 40 -17.41 -6.52 9.62
C ILE A 40 -18.48 -5.58 9.08
N ARG A 41 -18.02 -4.47 8.48
CA ARG A 41 -18.81 -3.58 7.63
C ARG A 41 -18.02 -3.31 6.36
N CYS A 42 -18.59 -3.69 5.22
CA CYS A 42 -18.02 -3.38 3.92
C CYS A 42 -18.70 -2.14 3.31
N GLY A 43 -17.96 -1.43 2.49
CA GLY A 43 -18.47 -0.29 1.76
C GLY A 43 -17.73 -0.07 0.46
N ILE A 44 -18.27 0.83 -0.34
CA ILE A 44 -17.68 1.27 -1.60
C ILE A 44 -17.74 2.80 -1.69
N ILE A 45 -16.69 3.38 -2.25
CA ILE A 45 -16.62 4.79 -2.66
C ILE A 45 -16.49 4.77 -4.20
N THR A 46 -17.52 5.19 -4.90
CA THR A 46 -17.52 5.36 -6.36
C THR A 46 -17.10 6.77 -6.74
N GLU A 47 -16.74 6.98 -8.02
CA GLU A 47 -16.21 8.26 -8.51
C GLU A 47 -15.02 8.77 -7.66
N ALA A 48 -14.13 7.86 -7.30
CA ALA A 48 -12.99 8.12 -6.39
C ALA A 48 -12.06 9.22 -6.93
N SER A 49 -11.96 9.35 -8.25
CA SER A 49 -11.16 10.40 -8.91
C SER A 49 -11.79 11.79 -8.79
N ARG A 50 -13.11 11.90 -8.60
CA ARG A 50 -13.84 13.17 -8.55
C ARG A 50 -14.09 13.63 -7.11
N CYS A 51 -14.82 12.83 -6.34
CA CYS A 51 -15.30 13.26 -5.02
C CYS A 51 -15.36 12.10 -4.00
N PRO A 52 -14.22 11.51 -3.60
CA PRO A 52 -14.22 10.39 -2.63
C PRO A 52 -14.82 10.78 -1.28
N VAL A 53 -14.79 12.07 -0.92
CA VAL A 53 -15.37 12.58 0.33
C VAL A 53 -16.89 12.32 0.44
N ALA A 54 -17.57 12.07 -0.67
CA ALA A 54 -18.99 11.69 -0.65
C ALA A 54 -19.25 10.36 0.12
N GLY A 55 -18.24 9.48 0.20
CA GLY A 55 -18.32 8.22 0.95
C GLY A 55 -18.20 8.38 2.47
N THR A 56 -17.79 9.55 2.98
CA THR A 56 -17.53 9.74 4.42
C THR A 56 -18.75 9.53 5.30
N THR A 57 -19.92 9.92 4.85
CA THR A 57 -21.17 9.76 5.62
C THR A 57 -21.45 8.29 5.93
N GLN A 58 -21.33 7.42 4.93
CA GLN A 58 -21.50 5.98 5.13
C GLN A 58 -20.41 5.39 5.99
N LEU A 59 -19.15 5.76 5.75
CA LEU A 59 -18.00 5.30 6.52
C LEU A 59 -18.16 5.66 8.00
N LEU A 60 -18.52 6.90 8.34
CA LEU A 60 -18.74 7.35 9.72
C LEU A 60 -19.88 6.60 10.40
N LYS A 61 -20.98 6.34 9.68
CA LYS A 61 -22.09 5.52 10.19
C LYS A 61 -21.61 4.10 10.51
N GLN A 62 -20.86 3.47 9.63
CA GLN A 62 -20.33 2.12 9.81
C GLN A 62 -19.29 2.04 10.94
N ILE A 63 -18.46 3.07 11.12
CA ILE A 63 -17.55 3.20 12.28
C ILE A 63 -18.36 3.22 13.59
N ALA A 64 -19.43 4.00 13.64
CA ALA A 64 -20.30 4.04 14.83
C ALA A 64 -20.95 2.68 15.13
N GLU A 65 -21.41 1.97 14.09
CA GLU A 65 -22.03 0.63 14.21
C GLU A 65 -21.03 -0.44 14.67
N ILE A 66 -19.76 -0.36 14.22
CA ILE A 66 -18.73 -1.34 14.59
C ILE A 66 -18.23 -1.11 16.01
N SER A 67 -18.32 0.14 16.50
CA SER A 67 -17.92 0.56 17.86
C SER A 67 -16.46 0.17 18.14
N PRO A 68 -15.47 0.80 17.49
CA PRO A 68 -14.06 0.45 17.65
C PRO A 68 -13.60 0.63 19.09
N GLY A 69 -12.77 -0.29 19.56
CA GLY A 69 -12.03 -0.21 20.82
C GLY A 69 -10.55 0.06 20.55
N THR A 70 -9.72 -0.16 21.56
CA THR A 70 -8.28 0.04 21.44
C THR A 70 -7.63 -1.16 20.74
N ASP A 71 -6.96 -0.91 19.62
CA ASP A 71 -6.19 -1.89 18.83
C ASP A 71 -7.01 -3.12 18.37
N ASP A 72 -8.32 -2.98 18.20
CA ASP A 72 -9.20 -4.10 17.82
C ASP A 72 -9.84 -3.94 16.45
N THR A 73 -9.61 -2.81 15.77
CA THR A 73 -10.30 -2.47 14.52
C THR A 73 -9.31 -1.97 13.47
N VAL A 74 -9.47 -2.45 12.24
CA VAL A 74 -8.74 -1.98 11.06
C VAL A 74 -9.70 -1.66 9.92
N CYS A 75 -9.33 -0.72 9.07
CA CYS A 75 -9.93 -0.51 7.76
C CYS A 75 -9.00 -1.08 6.69
N VAL A 76 -9.42 -2.14 6.00
CA VAL A 76 -8.71 -2.68 4.83
C VAL A 76 -9.39 -2.14 3.58
N GLU A 77 -8.63 -1.59 2.63
CA GLU A 77 -9.19 -1.04 1.40
C GLU A 77 -8.43 -1.48 0.15
N TYR A 78 -9.14 -1.51 -0.99
CA TYR A 78 -8.55 -1.69 -2.30
C TYR A 78 -9.14 -0.66 -3.26
N CYS A 79 -8.29 0.02 -4.04
CA CYS A 79 -8.73 1.07 -4.95
C CYS A 79 -8.18 0.90 -6.37
N THR A 80 -8.87 1.49 -7.31
CA THR A 80 -8.46 1.52 -8.73
C THR A 80 -7.49 2.66 -9.04
N GLY A 81 -7.22 3.55 -8.08
CA GLY A 81 -6.38 4.74 -8.19
C GLY A 81 -6.86 5.85 -7.26
N SER A 82 -6.38 7.08 -7.47
CA SER A 82 -6.73 8.27 -6.67
C SER A 82 -6.31 8.16 -5.19
N GLU A 83 -5.24 7.45 -4.93
CA GLU A 83 -4.76 7.01 -3.64
C GLU A 83 -4.66 8.15 -2.63
N GLU A 84 -4.03 9.28 -2.99
CA GLU A 84 -3.83 10.39 -2.07
C GLU A 84 -5.15 11.06 -1.64
N LYS A 85 -6.15 11.10 -2.54
CA LYS A 85 -7.49 11.61 -2.20
C LYS A 85 -8.22 10.64 -1.26
N LEU A 86 -8.14 9.35 -1.55
CA LEU A 86 -8.74 8.29 -0.73
C LEU A 86 -8.12 8.24 0.65
N VAL A 87 -6.78 8.21 0.74
CA VAL A 87 -6.07 8.24 2.03
C VAL A 87 -6.50 9.44 2.87
N THR A 88 -6.58 10.65 2.27
CA THR A 88 -7.05 11.84 2.98
C THR A 88 -8.50 11.68 3.47
N THR A 89 -9.38 11.10 2.62
CA THR A 89 -10.77 10.84 2.96
C THR A 89 -10.89 9.85 4.14
N PHE A 90 -10.18 8.73 4.07
CA PHE A 90 -10.19 7.73 5.14
C PHE A 90 -9.59 8.30 6.44
N THR A 91 -8.44 8.98 6.37
CA THR A 91 -7.76 9.57 7.54
C THR A 91 -8.69 10.51 8.30
N SER A 92 -9.46 11.34 7.59
CA SER A 92 -10.41 12.28 8.21
C SER A 92 -11.48 11.59 9.07
N CYS A 93 -11.78 10.32 8.80
CA CYS A 93 -12.78 9.54 9.51
C CYS A 93 -12.18 8.58 10.54
N LEU A 94 -11.01 8.00 10.25
CA LEU A 94 -10.42 6.90 11.01
C LEU A 94 -9.48 7.35 12.13
N GLU A 95 -8.67 8.40 11.89
CA GLU A 95 -7.58 8.80 12.78
C GLU A 95 -8.06 9.13 14.20
N THR A 96 -9.13 9.91 14.32
CA THR A 96 -9.70 10.29 15.63
C THR A 96 -10.32 9.12 16.38
N LYS A 97 -10.49 7.97 15.74
CA LYS A 97 -11.04 6.74 16.31
C LYS A 97 -9.96 5.68 16.57
N GLY A 98 -8.69 6.00 16.31
CA GLY A 98 -7.59 5.07 16.46
C GLY A 98 -7.66 3.85 15.51
N ILE A 99 -8.37 3.97 14.39
CA ILE A 99 -8.50 2.89 13.41
C ILE A 99 -7.37 3.05 12.38
N HIS A 100 -6.56 2.00 12.23
CA HIS A 100 -5.54 1.96 11.20
C HIS A 100 -6.15 1.72 9.81
N LEU A 101 -5.57 2.35 8.79
CA LEU A 101 -5.81 2.07 7.39
C LEU A 101 -4.69 1.18 6.85
N ALA A 102 -5.06 0.09 6.17
CA ALA A 102 -4.18 -0.75 5.39
C ALA A 102 -4.85 -1.03 4.04
N GLY A 103 -4.11 -0.96 2.95
CA GLY A 103 -4.73 -1.16 1.65
C GLY A 103 -3.74 -1.21 0.50
N GLY A 104 -4.27 -1.34 -0.71
CA GLY A 104 -3.47 -1.38 -1.94
C GLY A 104 -4.24 -0.97 -3.18
N THR A 105 -3.48 -0.46 -4.15
CA THR A 105 -3.99 -0.16 -5.48
C THR A 105 -4.03 -1.42 -6.34
N VAL A 106 -5.09 -1.61 -7.09
CA VAL A 106 -5.23 -2.72 -8.06
C VAL A 106 -4.03 -2.76 -9.00
N PHE A 107 -3.50 -3.97 -9.23
CA PHE A 107 -2.41 -4.22 -10.18
C PHE A 107 -2.61 -5.56 -10.90
N GLY A 108 -1.93 -5.74 -12.07
CA GLY A 108 -1.99 -7.00 -12.83
C GLY A 108 -3.26 -7.15 -13.66
N VAL A 109 -3.88 -6.04 -14.02
CA VAL A 109 -5.02 -6.02 -14.93
C VAL A 109 -4.53 -6.36 -16.35
N PRO A 110 -5.26 -7.20 -17.11
CA PRO A 110 -4.90 -7.49 -18.49
C PRO A 110 -4.83 -6.21 -19.36
N ASP A 111 -3.93 -6.22 -20.35
CA ASP A 111 -3.73 -5.08 -21.25
C ASP A 111 -5.04 -4.61 -21.87
N GLY A 112 -5.23 -3.29 -21.88
CA GLY A 112 -6.41 -2.64 -22.45
C GLY A 112 -7.70 -2.79 -21.61
N LYS A 113 -7.62 -3.37 -20.41
CA LYS A 113 -8.73 -3.39 -19.46
C LYS A 113 -8.54 -2.34 -18.37
N PRO A 114 -9.61 -1.66 -17.93
CA PRO A 114 -9.51 -0.76 -16.79
C PRO A 114 -9.28 -1.52 -15.49
N PRO A 115 -8.62 -0.90 -14.49
CA PRO A 115 -8.55 -1.45 -13.16
C PRO A 115 -9.95 -1.50 -12.53
N VAL A 116 -10.28 -2.60 -11.87
CA VAL A 116 -11.56 -2.81 -11.22
C VAL A 116 -11.38 -3.36 -9.80
N VAL A 117 -12.32 -3.02 -8.93
CA VAL A 117 -12.51 -3.62 -7.62
C VAL A 117 -13.87 -4.31 -7.57
N ALA A 118 -14.03 -5.32 -6.70
CA ALA A 118 -15.29 -6.05 -6.56
C ALA A 118 -16.00 -5.65 -5.26
N TYR A 119 -17.31 -5.43 -5.34
CA TYR A 119 -18.18 -5.20 -4.20
C TYR A 119 -19.47 -5.97 -4.36
N ASN A 120 -19.74 -6.90 -3.42
CA ASN A 120 -20.96 -7.72 -3.41
C ASN A 120 -21.28 -8.43 -4.73
N GLY A 121 -20.22 -8.90 -5.42
CA GLY A 121 -20.33 -9.66 -6.68
C GLY A 121 -20.38 -8.81 -7.95
N GLU A 122 -20.32 -7.51 -7.85
CA GLU A 122 -20.22 -6.58 -8.99
C GLU A 122 -18.83 -5.95 -9.08
N LEU A 123 -18.42 -5.58 -10.30
CA LEU A 123 -17.14 -4.94 -10.59
C LEU A 123 -17.32 -3.43 -10.82
N TYR A 124 -16.42 -2.65 -10.26
CA TYR A 124 -16.46 -1.18 -10.30
C TYR A 124 -15.13 -0.60 -10.75
N GLU A 125 -15.20 0.30 -11.70
CA GLU A 125 -14.11 1.20 -12.12
C GLU A 125 -14.15 2.49 -11.29
N ASP A 126 -13.05 3.26 -11.27
CA ASP A 126 -12.95 4.53 -10.53
C ASP A 126 -13.55 4.45 -9.13
N ALA A 127 -13.16 3.42 -8.39
CA ALA A 127 -13.75 3.09 -7.11
C ALA A 127 -12.72 2.62 -6.08
N CYS A 128 -13.13 2.68 -4.83
CA CYS A 128 -12.45 2.08 -3.69
C CYS A 128 -13.45 1.25 -2.89
N VAL A 129 -13.12 0.01 -2.62
CA VAL A 129 -13.87 -0.86 -1.71
C VAL A 129 -13.14 -0.97 -0.39
N TYR A 130 -13.86 -1.05 0.71
CA TYR A 130 -13.27 -1.18 2.03
C TYR A 130 -14.03 -2.13 2.94
N ALA A 131 -13.32 -2.70 3.90
CA ALA A 131 -13.86 -3.46 5.01
C ALA A 131 -13.35 -2.88 6.34
N LEU A 132 -14.26 -2.43 7.18
CA LEU A 132 -14.00 -2.20 8.59
C LEU A 132 -14.12 -3.55 9.30
N ILE A 133 -13.03 -4.02 9.89
CA ILE A 133 -12.97 -5.32 10.55
C ILE A 133 -12.59 -5.09 12.00
N LYS A 134 -13.45 -5.53 12.92
CA LYS A 134 -13.18 -5.53 14.35
C LYS A 134 -13.03 -6.96 14.85
N ASN A 135 -11.90 -7.27 15.49
CA ASN A 135 -11.71 -8.48 16.27
C ASN A 135 -12.40 -8.28 17.64
N THR A 136 -13.30 -9.16 18.03
CA THR A 136 -14.06 -9.02 19.27
C THR A 136 -13.40 -9.72 20.47
N THR A 137 -12.37 -10.51 20.24
CA THR A 137 -11.68 -11.32 21.25
C THR A 137 -10.18 -11.07 21.35
N GLY A 138 -9.58 -10.48 20.33
CA GLY A 138 -8.15 -10.21 20.24
C GLY A 138 -7.85 -8.81 19.71
N LYS A 139 -6.58 -8.57 19.42
CA LYS A 139 -6.09 -7.32 18.85
C LYS A 139 -5.89 -7.43 17.34
N ILE A 140 -5.81 -6.29 16.69
CA ILE A 140 -5.39 -6.16 15.30
C ILE A 140 -4.22 -5.18 15.27
N ARG A 141 -3.12 -5.57 14.64
CA ARG A 141 -1.92 -4.76 14.51
C ARG A 141 -1.62 -4.52 13.06
N VAL A 142 -1.12 -3.35 12.73
CA VAL A 142 -0.75 -2.99 11.35
C VAL A 142 0.71 -2.59 11.33
N TYR A 143 1.48 -3.24 10.46
CA TYR A 143 2.90 -3.00 10.27
C TYR A 143 3.16 -2.46 8.86
N LYS A 144 4.17 -1.62 8.76
CA LYS A 144 4.74 -1.17 7.49
C LYS A 144 6.22 -1.53 7.48
N GLU A 145 6.68 -2.16 6.41
CA GLU A 145 8.09 -2.49 6.22
C GLU A 145 8.67 -1.72 5.03
N ASN A 146 9.79 -1.06 5.26
CA ASN A 146 10.58 -0.37 4.25
C ASN A 146 11.99 -0.96 4.23
N ILE A 147 12.42 -1.42 3.06
CA ILE A 147 13.71 -2.08 2.85
C ILE A 147 14.81 -1.14 2.34
N TYR A 148 14.53 0.16 2.28
CA TYR A 148 15.46 1.15 1.76
C TYR A 148 15.93 2.10 2.83
N GLU A 149 17.18 2.55 2.67
CA GLU A 149 17.86 3.49 3.56
C GLU A 149 18.26 4.74 2.77
N LYS A 150 18.51 5.85 3.47
CA LYS A 150 19.05 7.05 2.82
C LYS A 150 20.48 6.79 2.34
N THR A 151 20.78 7.15 1.09
CA THR A 151 22.16 7.03 0.55
C THR A 151 23.12 7.97 1.28
N SER A 152 22.63 9.13 1.71
CA SER A 152 23.40 10.15 2.40
C SER A 152 22.50 10.98 3.34
N ALA A 153 23.11 11.85 4.14
CA ALA A 153 22.38 12.84 4.92
C ALA A 153 21.88 14.02 4.07
N GLN A 154 22.31 14.13 2.81
CA GLN A 154 21.93 15.20 1.90
C GLN A 154 20.48 15.02 1.48
N SER A 155 19.74 16.10 1.48
CA SER A 155 18.38 16.19 0.97
C SER A 155 18.25 17.28 -0.08
N HIS A 156 17.28 17.14 -0.94
CA HIS A 156 16.95 18.08 -2.00
C HIS A 156 15.54 18.62 -1.82
N PHE A 157 15.31 19.83 -2.31
CA PHE A 157 13.96 20.39 -2.32
C PHE A 157 13.35 20.29 -3.72
N ALA A 158 12.12 19.82 -3.79
CA ALA A 158 11.33 19.83 -5.01
C ALA A 158 10.94 21.27 -5.35
N THR A 159 11.75 21.97 -6.16
CA THR A 159 11.56 23.39 -6.46
C THR A 159 10.53 23.62 -7.54
N LYS A 160 10.33 22.66 -8.45
CA LYS A 160 9.31 22.71 -9.49
C LYS A 160 8.67 21.35 -9.71
N VAL A 161 7.35 21.33 -9.71
CA VAL A 161 6.54 20.10 -9.86
C VAL A 161 5.31 20.36 -10.73
N ASP A 162 4.81 19.32 -11.39
CA ASP A 162 3.44 19.26 -11.92
C ASP A 162 2.68 18.20 -11.12
N VAL A 163 1.85 18.68 -10.20
CA VAL A 163 1.09 17.82 -9.29
C VAL A 163 0.06 16.96 -10.04
N SER A 164 -0.51 17.49 -11.13
CA SER A 164 -1.52 16.78 -11.91
C SER A 164 -0.96 15.56 -12.66
N ARG A 165 0.28 15.68 -13.12
CA ARG A 165 1.04 14.62 -13.80
C ARG A 165 1.87 13.75 -12.82
N LYS A 166 1.83 14.05 -11.50
CA LYS A 166 2.73 13.47 -10.50
C LYS A 166 4.21 13.62 -10.92
N ALA A 167 4.58 14.76 -11.54
CA ALA A 167 5.89 14.99 -12.14
C ALA A 167 6.76 15.89 -11.26
N LEU A 168 8.00 15.47 -11.04
CA LEU A 168 9.09 16.22 -10.42
C LEU A 168 9.97 16.79 -11.53
N ILE A 169 9.91 18.13 -11.71
CA ILE A 169 10.60 18.81 -12.78
C ILE A 169 12.00 19.24 -12.33
N GLU A 170 12.09 19.87 -11.14
CA GLU A 170 13.35 20.38 -10.61
C GLU A 170 13.56 20.00 -9.15
N LEU A 171 14.80 19.64 -8.84
CA LEU A 171 15.36 19.56 -7.48
C LEU A 171 16.41 20.65 -7.35
N ASP A 172 16.30 21.50 -6.30
CA ASP A 172 17.23 22.60 -6.00
C ASP A 172 17.48 23.54 -7.20
N GLY A 173 16.44 23.79 -8.03
CA GLY A 173 16.51 24.64 -9.21
C GLY A 173 17.20 24.02 -10.43
N ARG A 174 17.48 22.71 -10.43
CA ARG A 174 18.11 21.98 -11.53
C ARG A 174 17.17 20.86 -12.01
N PRO A 175 17.25 20.41 -13.28
CA PRO A 175 16.47 19.26 -13.75
C PRO A 175 16.61 18.07 -12.79
N ALA A 176 15.50 17.47 -12.40
CA ALA A 176 15.48 16.43 -11.37
C ALA A 176 16.37 15.22 -11.74
N ALA A 177 16.35 14.81 -13.01
CA ALA A 177 17.19 13.73 -13.51
C ALA A 177 18.70 14.06 -13.42
N ASP A 178 19.10 15.33 -13.60
CA ASP A 178 20.50 15.73 -13.50
C ASP A 178 21.01 15.67 -12.05
N VAL A 179 20.18 16.04 -11.10
CA VAL A 179 20.53 15.95 -9.67
C VAL A 179 20.66 14.48 -9.26
N TYR A 180 19.69 13.65 -9.66
CA TYR A 180 19.73 12.21 -9.39
C TYR A 180 20.96 11.54 -10.02
N SER A 181 21.22 11.82 -11.30
CA SER A 181 22.36 11.27 -12.04
C SER A 181 23.70 11.67 -11.43
N ALA A 182 23.85 12.94 -11.06
CA ALA A 182 25.09 13.47 -10.49
C ALA A 182 25.40 12.89 -9.10
N GLU A 183 24.40 12.75 -8.22
CA GLU A 183 24.62 12.25 -6.87
C GLU A 183 24.86 10.74 -6.82
N LEU A 184 24.12 9.97 -7.61
CA LEU A 184 24.19 8.53 -7.59
C LEU A 184 25.20 7.95 -8.61
N GLY A 185 25.75 8.79 -9.51
CA GLY A 185 26.64 8.31 -10.57
C GLY A 185 25.95 7.46 -11.64
N ILE A 186 24.62 7.59 -11.78
CA ILE A 186 23.80 6.77 -12.70
C ILE A 186 23.53 7.56 -13.97
N PRO A 187 23.84 7.02 -15.17
CA PRO A 187 23.52 7.68 -16.44
C PRO A 187 22.01 7.98 -16.56
N ARG A 188 21.65 9.12 -17.19
CA ARG A 188 20.25 9.55 -17.29
C ARG A 188 19.34 8.49 -17.92
N ASP A 189 19.80 7.80 -18.96
CA ASP A 189 19.06 6.73 -19.65
C ASP A 189 18.84 5.47 -18.79
N LYS A 190 19.48 5.40 -17.61
CA LYS A 190 19.38 4.29 -16.65
C LYS A 190 18.59 4.63 -15.38
N ILE A 191 18.13 5.87 -15.24
CA ILE A 191 17.45 6.31 -14.02
C ILE A 191 16.21 5.48 -13.72
N VAL A 192 15.32 5.28 -14.71
CA VAL A 192 14.08 4.54 -14.53
C VAL A 192 14.34 3.05 -14.30
N ASP A 193 15.33 2.46 -14.98
CA ASP A 193 15.75 1.06 -14.78
C ASP A 193 16.29 0.82 -13.37
N ASN A 194 16.82 1.88 -12.75
CA ASN A 194 17.47 1.80 -11.42
C ASN A 194 16.51 2.01 -10.24
N VAL A 195 15.24 2.30 -10.49
CA VAL A 195 14.26 2.63 -9.44
C VAL A 195 14.09 1.52 -8.38
N LEU A 196 14.33 0.26 -8.74
CA LEU A 196 14.25 -0.86 -7.80
C LEU A 196 15.40 -0.87 -6.78
N VAL A 197 16.50 -0.18 -7.06
CA VAL A 197 17.69 -0.14 -6.20
C VAL A 197 17.82 1.22 -5.50
N ASN A 198 17.59 2.31 -6.23
CA ASN A 198 17.72 3.66 -5.71
C ASN A 198 16.44 4.49 -5.98
N PRO A 199 15.34 4.24 -5.27
CA PRO A 199 14.16 5.07 -5.39
C PRO A 199 14.37 6.44 -4.71
N MET A 200 13.46 7.36 -4.99
CA MET A 200 13.33 8.62 -4.24
C MET A 200 12.40 8.45 -3.04
N GLY A 201 12.67 9.19 -1.97
CA GLY A 201 11.82 9.24 -0.80
C GLY A 201 11.53 10.66 -0.35
N ARG A 202 10.28 10.92 -0.01
CA ARG A 202 9.82 12.18 0.57
C ARG A 202 9.88 12.12 2.09
N ALA A 203 10.51 13.08 2.73
CA ALA A 203 10.53 13.20 4.18
C ALA A 203 9.20 13.76 4.70
N VAL A 204 8.66 13.14 5.74
CA VAL A 204 7.53 13.63 6.53
C VAL A 204 7.84 13.38 8.00
N GLY A 205 8.12 14.43 8.74
CA GLY A 205 8.68 14.30 10.10
C GLY A 205 9.99 13.51 10.07
N ASN A 206 10.08 12.50 10.92
CA ASN A 206 11.27 11.64 11.01
C ASN A 206 11.26 10.43 10.06
N GLN A 207 10.20 10.28 9.24
CA GLN A 207 10.04 9.17 8.32
C GLN A 207 10.30 9.59 6.88
N VAL A 208 10.71 8.62 6.07
CA VAL A 208 10.82 8.79 4.62
C VAL A 208 9.86 7.83 3.94
N PHE A 209 9.04 8.40 3.04
CA PHE A 209 8.05 7.66 2.27
C PHE A 209 8.45 7.64 0.81
N ILE A 210 8.60 6.44 0.26
CA ILE A 210 9.06 6.26 -1.12
C ILE A 210 8.03 6.82 -2.11
N SER A 211 8.53 7.47 -3.14
CA SER A 211 7.82 7.88 -4.34
C SER A 211 8.52 7.25 -5.53
N SER A 212 7.99 6.14 -6.02
CA SER A 212 8.62 5.39 -7.11
C SER A 212 8.46 6.11 -8.43
N MET A 213 9.56 6.25 -9.16
CA MET A 213 9.56 6.76 -10.53
C MET A 213 8.97 5.73 -11.48
N ASN A 214 8.18 6.18 -12.45
CA ASN A 214 7.65 5.35 -13.53
C ASN A 214 8.06 5.80 -14.92
N GLY A 215 8.71 6.95 -15.04
CA GLY A 215 9.17 7.46 -16.31
C GLY A 215 10.06 8.70 -16.18
N MET A 216 10.65 9.06 -17.30
CA MET A 216 11.44 10.28 -17.46
C MET A 216 11.16 10.91 -18.82
N ASP A 217 10.85 12.20 -18.83
CA ASP A 217 10.70 12.98 -20.06
C ASP A 217 12.08 13.39 -20.60
N THR A 218 12.11 13.82 -21.86
CA THR A 218 13.36 14.24 -22.55
C THR A 218 14.08 15.44 -21.90
N ASP A 219 13.31 16.29 -21.20
CA ASP A 219 13.85 17.45 -20.46
C ASP A 219 14.43 17.08 -19.07
N GLY A 220 14.31 15.81 -18.67
CA GLY A 220 14.75 15.32 -17.36
C GLY A 220 13.73 15.44 -16.25
N THR A 221 12.47 15.70 -16.59
CA THR A 221 11.35 15.59 -15.67
C THR A 221 11.10 14.12 -15.30
N LEU A 222 11.01 13.82 -14.00
CA LEU A 222 10.74 12.47 -13.49
C LEU A 222 9.25 12.34 -13.14
N THR A 223 8.55 11.39 -13.76
CA THR A 223 7.18 11.04 -13.41
C THR A 223 7.14 9.95 -12.35
N ASN A 224 6.14 10.00 -11.46
CA ASN A 224 6.08 9.14 -10.28
C ASN A 224 4.69 8.52 -10.10
N TYR A 225 4.61 7.42 -9.40
CA TYR A 225 3.33 6.85 -8.98
C TYR A 225 2.68 7.65 -7.84
N LYS A 226 3.48 8.26 -6.99
CA LYS A 226 3.04 9.08 -5.87
C LYS A 226 3.30 10.56 -6.13
N ARG A 227 2.41 11.42 -5.63
CA ARG A 227 2.53 12.87 -5.72
C ARG A 227 3.73 13.37 -4.91
N ILE A 228 4.51 14.26 -5.53
CA ILE A 228 5.50 15.12 -4.90
C ILE A 228 4.98 16.54 -4.99
N ASN A 229 5.01 17.28 -3.89
CA ASN A 229 4.58 18.66 -3.85
C ASN A 229 5.77 19.61 -3.90
N LYS A 230 5.53 20.85 -4.31
CA LYS A 230 6.56 21.89 -4.24
C LYS A 230 7.03 22.07 -2.80
N ASN A 231 8.33 22.19 -2.63
CA ASN A 231 9.05 22.27 -1.35
C ASN A 231 9.06 20.97 -0.52
N ASP A 232 8.59 19.84 -1.05
CA ASP A 232 8.85 18.57 -0.41
C ASP A 232 10.37 18.33 -0.32
N CYS A 233 10.81 17.80 0.82
CA CYS A 233 12.19 17.39 1.07
C CYS A 233 12.38 15.95 0.57
N ILE A 234 13.27 15.78 -0.41
CA ILE A 234 13.52 14.53 -1.12
C ILE A 234 14.88 13.97 -0.75
N TYR A 235 14.95 12.68 -0.46
CA TYR A 235 16.18 11.89 -0.32
C TYR A 235 16.29 10.89 -1.44
N PHE A 236 17.50 10.63 -1.91
CA PHE A 236 17.75 9.41 -2.68
C PHE A 236 18.00 8.26 -1.71
N LEU A 237 17.51 7.10 -2.06
CA LEU A 237 17.57 5.93 -1.22
C LEU A 237 18.40 4.84 -1.88
N SER A 238 18.89 3.91 -1.09
CA SER A 238 19.56 2.69 -1.53
C SER A 238 18.90 1.48 -0.89
N LEU A 239 18.94 0.37 -1.59
CA LEU A 239 18.51 -0.90 -1.04
C LEU A 239 19.39 -1.27 0.17
N GLY A 240 18.76 -1.47 1.33
CA GLY A 240 19.38 -1.97 2.53
C GLY A 240 19.50 -3.50 2.56
N ASP A 241 19.85 -4.05 3.70
CA ASP A 241 19.74 -5.50 3.92
C ASP A 241 18.28 -5.88 4.13
N TYR A 242 17.58 -6.09 3.01
CA TYR A 242 16.14 -6.40 3.03
C TYR A 242 15.82 -7.70 3.76
N LYS A 243 16.75 -8.70 3.73
CA LYS A 243 16.55 -9.99 4.45
C LYS A 243 16.60 -9.80 5.96
N ALA A 244 17.55 -9.00 6.43
CA ALA A 244 17.63 -8.65 7.85
C ALA A 244 16.41 -7.79 8.28
N THR A 245 15.99 -6.84 7.46
CA THR A 245 14.81 -6.01 7.72
C THR A 245 13.55 -6.85 7.84
N GLU A 246 13.31 -7.77 6.93
CA GLU A 246 12.16 -8.69 6.96
C GLU A 246 12.18 -9.61 8.17
N GLN A 247 13.37 -10.14 8.52
CA GLN A 247 13.52 -10.95 9.72
C GLN A 247 13.19 -10.14 10.98
N GLN A 248 13.63 -8.89 11.06
CA GLN A 248 13.28 -8.00 12.18
C GLN A 248 11.78 -7.73 12.25
N THR A 249 11.13 -7.46 11.11
CA THR A 249 9.67 -7.27 11.06
C THR A 249 8.93 -8.51 11.56
N ARG A 250 9.31 -9.71 11.10
CA ARG A 250 8.69 -10.95 11.57
C ARG A 250 8.93 -11.19 13.07
N GLN A 251 10.12 -10.93 13.57
CA GLN A 251 10.43 -11.02 15.00
C GLN A 251 9.59 -10.04 15.81
N GLN A 252 9.42 -8.81 15.33
CA GLN A 252 8.57 -7.82 15.99
C GLN A 252 7.11 -8.30 16.05
N ILE A 253 6.57 -8.81 14.94
CA ILE A 253 5.22 -9.37 14.89
C ILE A 253 5.06 -10.51 15.92
N GLN A 254 6.02 -11.42 16.00
CA GLN A 254 5.98 -12.54 16.95
C GLN A 254 6.12 -12.11 18.41
N GLN A 255 6.83 -11.01 18.68
CA GLN A 255 6.94 -10.44 20.03
C GLN A 255 5.65 -9.71 20.46
N ASP A 256 5.01 -9.04 19.51
CA ASP A 256 3.82 -8.23 19.78
C ASP A 256 2.54 -9.07 19.91
N ALA A 257 2.45 -10.17 19.18
CA ALA A 257 1.26 -11.03 19.10
C ALA A 257 1.50 -12.36 19.85
N SER A 258 0.65 -12.66 20.83
CA SER A 258 0.72 -13.92 21.56
C SER A 258 0.20 -15.12 20.76
N HIS A 259 -0.70 -14.87 19.84
CA HIS A 259 -1.29 -15.83 18.92
C HIS A 259 -1.64 -15.11 17.61
N ILE A 260 -1.27 -15.68 16.48
CA ILE A 260 -1.57 -15.12 15.17
C ILE A 260 -2.59 -16.01 14.47
N SER A 261 -3.82 -15.50 14.32
CA SER A 261 -4.91 -16.19 13.64
C SER A 261 -4.87 -15.95 12.12
N LEU A 262 -4.35 -14.79 11.69
CA LEU A 262 -4.24 -14.43 10.28
C LEU A 262 -3.20 -13.32 10.10
N VAL A 263 -2.44 -13.41 9.02
CA VAL A 263 -1.65 -12.32 8.44
C VAL A 263 -2.23 -11.97 7.07
N LEU A 264 -2.61 -10.71 6.86
CA LEU A 264 -3.01 -10.17 5.57
C LEU A 264 -1.93 -9.18 5.12
N SER A 265 -1.19 -9.47 4.04
CA SER A 265 -0.15 -8.58 3.51
C SER A 265 -0.54 -7.94 2.18
N ILE A 266 -0.05 -6.72 1.96
CA ILE A 266 -0.13 -5.99 0.70
C ILE A 266 1.30 -5.58 0.35
N ASP A 267 1.83 -6.11 -0.75
CA ASP A 267 3.19 -5.88 -1.21
C ASP A 267 3.20 -5.03 -2.48
N CYS A 268 4.09 -4.06 -2.57
CA CYS A 268 4.26 -3.27 -3.78
C CYS A 268 4.76 -4.11 -4.95
N ILE A 269 4.22 -3.86 -6.14
CA ILE A 269 4.70 -4.48 -7.38
C ILE A 269 6.22 -4.28 -7.57
N TYR A 270 6.78 -3.12 -7.22
CA TYR A 270 8.22 -2.88 -7.35
C TYR A 270 9.04 -3.69 -6.36
N ARG A 271 8.51 -3.95 -5.17
CA ARG A 271 9.11 -4.88 -4.21
C ARG A 271 9.06 -6.32 -4.75
N TYR A 272 7.91 -6.72 -5.29
CA TYR A 272 7.75 -8.01 -5.96
C TYR A 272 8.76 -8.19 -7.10
N LEU A 273 8.87 -7.19 -8.02
CA LEU A 273 9.81 -7.23 -9.13
C LEU A 273 11.28 -7.30 -8.69
N LEU A 274 11.64 -6.60 -7.62
CA LEU A 274 12.97 -6.71 -7.02
C LEU A 274 13.23 -8.14 -6.54
N TYR A 275 12.32 -8.72 -5.80
CA TYR A 275 12.49 -10.05 -5.22
C TYR A 275 12.43 -11.17 -6.26
N GLU A 276 11.64 -11.01 -7.32
CA GLU A 276 11.67 -11.92 -8.47
C GLU A 276 13.03 -11.88 -9.18
N LYS A 277 13.55 -10.68 -9.42
CA LYS A 277 14.88 -10.49 -10.01
C LYS A 277 15.99 -11.14 -9.18
N GLU A 278 15.89 -11.09 -7.86
CA GLU A 278 16.83 -11.70 -6.92
C GLU A 278 16.55 -13.19 -6.65
N GLY A 279 15.48 -13.76 -7.22
CA GLY A 279 15.04 -15.14 -6.95
C GLY A 279 14.60 -15.37 -5.51
N TYR A 280 14.16 -14.33 -4.82
CA TYR A 280 13.88 -14.34 -3.39
C TYR A 280 12.39 -14.38 -3.04
N PHE A 281 11.48 -14.00 -3.94
CA PHE A 281 10.06 -13.83 -3.62
C PHE A 281 9.39 -15.08 -3.05
N SER A 282 9.72 -16.27 -3.58
CA SER A 282 9.20 -17.54 -3.06
C SER A 282 9.69 -17.85 -1.63
N THR A 283 10.89 -17.39 -1.26
CA THR A 283 11.41 -17.51 0.12
C THR A 283 10.65 -16.57 1.04
N TYR A 284 10.52 -15.31 0.63
CA TYR A 284 9.73 -14.30 1.34
C TYR A 284 8.29 -14.78 1.62
N ALA A 285 7.60 -15.32 0.62
CA ALA A 285 6.24 -15.84 0.78
C ALA A 285 6.15 -16.94 1.86
N LYS A 286 7.12 -17.87 1.88
CA LYS A 286 7.21 -18.93 2.89
C LYS A 286 7.51 -18.38 4.28
N ASP A 287 8.38 -17.39 4.35
CA ASP A 287 8.74 -16.73 5.60
C ASP A 287 7.55 -15.98 6.21
N MET A 288 6.76 -15.29 5.39
CA MET A 288 5.51 -14.66 5.85
C MET A 288 4.50 -15.70 6.34
N ALA A 289 4.38 -16.83 5.65
CA ALA A 289 3.49 -17.93 6.05
C ALA A 289 3.95 -18.64 7.33
N SER A 290 5.21 -18.49 7.74
CA SER A 290 5.70 -19.05 9.02
C SER A 290 5.14 -18.34 10.24
N LEU A 291 4.59 -17.14 10.08
CA LEU A 291 3.91 -16.40 11.16
C LEU A 291 2.54 -16.99 11.52
N GLY A 292 1.85 -17.60 10.57
CA GLY A 292 0.50 -18.15 10.71
C GLY A 292 -0.22 -18.26 9.37
N PRO A 293 -1.53 -18.51 9.35
CA PRO A 293 -2.31 -18.43 8.12
C PRO A 293 -2.09 -17.10 7.41
N HIS A 294 -1.70 -17.13 6.13
CA HIS A 294 -1.27 -15.95 5.39
C HIS A 294 -2.02 -15.82 4.06
N LEU A 295 -2.60 -14.66 3.84
CA LEU A 295 -3.05 -14.19 2.54
C LEU A 295 -2.35 -12.87 2.21
N GLY A 296 -1.62 -12.84 1.11
CA GLY A 296 -0.99 -11.64 0.58
C GLY A 296 -1.48 -11.30 -0.81
N ILE A 297 -1.33 -10.03 -1.19
CA ILE A 297 -1.58 -9.55 -2.54
C ILE A 297 -0.49 -8.58 -2.96
N VAL A 298 -0.12 -8.65 -4.24
CA VAL A 298 0.77 -7.67 -4.87
C VAL A 298 -0.10 -6.57 -5.49
N GLY A 299 0.14 -5.33 -5.07
CA GLY A 299 -0.59 -4.14 -5.50
C GLY A 299 0.29 -3.11 -6.21
N GLY A 300 -0.32 -2.09 -6.81
CA GLY A 300 0.35 -0.98 -7.51
C GLY A 300 0.91 0.09 -6.56
N GLY A 301 0.88 -0.13 -5.27
CA GLY A 301 1.27 0.74 -4.17
C GLY A 301 0.37 0.45 -2.97
N GLU A 302 0.84 0.81 -1.78
CA GLU A 302 0.15 0.50 -0.53
C GLU A 302 -0.42 1.76 0.12
N GLN A 303 -1.49 1.60 0.91
CA GLN A 303 -2.02 2.60 1.81
C GLN A 303 -1.71 2.19 3.24
N TYR A 304 -1.09 3.09 3.99
CA TYR A 304 -0.76 2.92 5.39
C TYR A 304 -1.11 4.17 6.18
N ASN A 305 -2.16 4.09 6.99
CA ASN A 305 -2.68 5.21 7.77
C ASN A 305 -2.93 6.45 6.88
N ASN A 306 -2.19 7.53 7.10
CA ASN A 306 -2.34 8.79 6.36
C ASN A 306 -1.39 8.91 5.16
N GLN A 307 -0.81 7.82 4.68
CA GLN A 307 0.15 7.80 3.58
C GLN A 307 -0.20 6.78 2.49
N HIS A 308 -0.13 7.23 1.25
CA HIS A 308 0.13 6.33 0.13
C HIS A 308 1.64 6.09 0.04
N VAL A 309 2.05 4.85 -0.09
CA VAL A 309 3.46 4.42 -0.10
C VAL A 309 3.75 3.51 -1.28
N ASN A 310 5.02 3.43 -1.67
CA ASN A 310 5.48 2.54 -2.74
C ASN A 310 6.69 1.73 -2.25
N GLN A 311 6.96 0.61 -2.89
CA GLN A 311 8.12 -0.25 -2.63
C GLN A 311 8.21 -0.74 -1.17
N THR A 312 7.08 -0.81 -0.50
CA THR A 312 6.95 -1.26 0.87
C THR A 312 6.10 -2.53 0.95
N MET A 313 5.95 -3.05 2.14
CA MET A 313 4.92 -4.00 2.51
C MET A 313 4.11 -3.41 3.65
N VAL A 314 2.79 -3.56 3.58
CA VAL A 314 1.88 -3.30 4.70
C VAL A 314 1.23 -4.60 5.08
N CYS A 315 1.24 -4.97 6.35
CA CYS A 315 0.51 -6.14 6.79
C CYS A 315 -0.37 -5.88 8.02
N VAL A 316 -1.48 -6.58 8.04
CA VAL A 316 -2.45 -6.62 9.13
C VAL A 316 -2.35 -7.98 9.80
N VAL A 317 -2.13 -7.99 11.10
CA VAL A 317 -2.01 -9.20 11.92
C VAL A 317 -3.20 -9.25 12.88
N PHE A 318 -3.93 -10.35 12.80
CA PHE A 318 -5.08 -10.64 13.66
C PHE A 318 -4.66 -11.65 14.74
N GLU A 319 -4.93 -11.31 16.01
CA GLU A 319 -4.77 -12.22 17.15
C GLU A 319 -5.99 -13.10 17.35
#